data_ceed460d100c28f92ebd1185670362b6
#
_entry.id   ceed460d100c28f92ebd1185670362b6
#
_cell.length_a   1.000
_cell.length_b   1.000
_cell.length_c   1.000
_cell.angle_alpha   90.00
_cell.angle_beta   90.00
_cell.angle_gamma   90.00
#
_symmetry.space_group_name_H-M   'P 1'
#
loop_
_entity.id
_entity.type
_entity.pdbx_description
1 polymer ?
#
loop_
_entity_poly.entity_id
_entity_poly.type
_entity_poly.pdbx_seq_one_letter_code
_entity_poly.pdbx_strand_id
1 'polypeptide(L)'
;MATQSERRQATQAAILKAAKRLFGERGFAATTIDDVAAAARVAKGAVYHHFATREALFEAVFDQVSQELLVEVDRAARSEKDALAAMAKGTQAYFAACAKDATGQIVLHDGPAVLGWERWREIDNRHFGGRFPVALKRAMDDGLIARQPIEPLARLLLGAVTEVAIACSGRDLHKAGHDYARAFQALLDALRVKQS
;
A
#
# COMPACT_ATOMS: atom_id res chain seq x y z
N MET A 1 21.18 -8.89 29.72
CA MET A 1 19.70 -8.86 30.01
C MET A 1 19.07 -7.82 29.12
N ALA A 2 17.92 -8.12 28.47
CA ALA A 2 17.20 -7.16 27.65
C ALA A 2 16.71 -5.98 28.51
N THR A 3 16.90 -4.75 28.00
CA THR A 3 16.42 -3.54 28.65
C THR A 3 14.90 -3.45 28.66
N GLN A 4 14.32 -2.61 29.50
CA GLN A 4 12.87 -2.38 29.50
C GLN A 4 12.37 -1.87 28.14
N SER A 5 13.14 -1.04 27.45
CA SER A 5 12.84 -0.56 26.09
C SER A 5 12.79 -1.71 25.08
N GLU A 6 13.78 -2.59 25.08
CA GLU A 6 13.83 -3.76 24.18
C GLU A 6 12.64 -4.71 24.40
N ARG A 7 12.26 -4.95 25.66
CA ARG A 7 11.08 -5.77 25.98
C ARG A 7 9.79 -5.11 25.48
N ARG A 8 9.65 -3.79 25.63
CA ARG A 8 8.49 -3.03 25.14
C ARG A 8 8.39 -3.12 23.62
N GLN A 9 9.49 -2.93 22.90
CA GLN A 9 9.54 -3.05 21.44
C GLN A 9 9.23 -4.48 20.98
N ALA A 10 9.77 -5.49 21.63
CA ALA A 10 9.49 -6.89 21.30
C ALA A 10 8.00 -7.23 21.50
N THR A 11 7.38 -6.73 22.58
CA THR A 11 5.94 -6.91 22.83
C THR A 11 5.11 -6.23 21.77
N GLN A 12 5.42 -4.98 21.42
CA GLN A 12 4.74 -4.24 20.37
C GLN A 12 4.83 -4.95 19.00
N ALA A 13 6.02 -5.44 18.64
CA ALA A 13 6.23 -6.20 17.40
C ALA A 13 5.43 -7.51 17.38
N ALA A 14 5.34 -8.23 18.52
CA ALA A 14 4.54 -9.43 18.63
C ALA A 14 3.03 -9.15 18.45
N ILE A 15 2.52 -8.06 19.05
CA ILE A 15 1.13 -7.61 18.90
C ILE A 15 0.84 -7.25 17.43
N LEU A 16 1.68 -6.42 16.80
CA LEU A 16 1.51 -6.03 15.40
C LEU A 16 1.54 -7.23 14.44
N LYS A 17 2.46 -8.17 14.66
CA LYS A 17 2.55 -9.40 13.86
C LYS A 17 1.28 -10.25 13.99
N ALA A 18 0.74 -10.43 15.20
CA ALA A 18 -0.49 -11.17 15.45
C ALA A 18 -1.69 -10.47 14.83
N ALA A 19 -1.82 -9.14 15.03
CA ALA A 19 -2.90 -8.33 14.49
C ALA A 19 -2.88 -8.33 12.94
N LYS A 20 -1.71 -8.14 12.32
CA LYS A 20 -1.56 -8.20 10.86
C LYS A 20 -2.07 -9.53 10.29
N ARG A 21 -1.69 -10.65 10.90
CA ARG A 21 -2.15 -11.96 10.46
C ARG A 21 -3.67 -12.09 10.61
N LEU A 22 -4.23 -11.75 11.77
CA LEU A 22 -5.66 -11.90 12.04
C LEU A 22 -6.52 -10.96 11.18
N PHE A 23 -6.13 -9.70 11.04
CA PHE A 23 -6.82 -8.76 10.14
C PHE A 23 -6.75 -9.20 8.68
N GLY A 24 -5.63 -9.74 8.24
CA GLY A 24 -5.49 -10.25 6.87
C GLY A 24 -6.31 -11.51 6.61
N GLU A 25 -6.43 -12.42 7.59
CA GLU A 25 -7.15 -13.68 7.44
C GLU A 25 -8.67 -13.56 7.62
N ARG A 26 -9.12 -12.69 8.55
CA ARG A 26 -10.51 -12.63 9.02
C ARG A 26 -11.18 -11.26 8.81
N GLY A 27 -10.40 -10.25 8.46
CA GLY A 27 -10.83 -8.86 8.42
C GLY A 27 -10.91 -8.20 9.80
N PHE A 28 -11.06 -6.88 9.80
CA PHE A 28 -11.16 -6.07 11.01
C PHE A 28 -12.41 -6.42 11.83
N ALA A 29 -13.57 -6.56 11.19
CA ALA A 29 -14.84 -6.78 11.87
C ALA A 29 -14.85 -8.07 12.72
N ALA A 30 -14.21 -9.15 12.22
CA ALA A 30 -14.17 -10.46 12.88
C ALA A 30 -12.96 -10.67 13.80
N THR A 31 -12.14 -9.63 14.04
CA THR A 31 -10.93 -9.74 14.87
C THR A 31 -11.07 -8.88 16.12
N THR A 32 -11.03 -9.50 17.30
CA THR A 32 -11.11 -8.80 18.60
C THR A 32 -9.72 -8.55 19.19
N ILE A 33 -9.64 -7.64 20.17
CA ILE A 33 -8.41 -7.45 20.96
C ILE A 33 -8.04 -8.70 21.75
N ASP A 34 -9.03 -9.48 22.20
CA ASP A 34 -8.78 -10.74 22.90
C ASP A 34 -8.11 -11.78 21.99
N ASP A 35 -8.55 -11.87 20.72
CA ASP A 35 -7.91 -12.74 19.72
C ASP A 35 -6.45 -12.34 19.48
N VAL A 36 -6.20 -11.03 19.35
CA VAL A 36 -4.85 -10.50 19.15
C VAL A 36 -3.96 -10.78 20.36
N ALA A 37 -4.45 -10.53 21.57
CA ALA A 37 -3.72 -10.78 22.81
C ALA A 37 -3.34 -12.26 22.96
N ALA A 38 -4.30 -13.16 22.72
CA ALA A 38 -4.09 -14.60 22.75
C ALA A 38 -3.04 -15.03 21.70
N ALA A 39 -3.16 -14.54 20.46
CA ALA A 39 -2.23 -14.86 19.36
C ALA A 39 -0.82 -14.31 19.60
N ALA A 40 -0.70 -13.13 20.23
CA ALA A 40 0.57 -12.51 20.59
C ALA A 40 1.16 -13.08 21.90
N ARG A 41 0.40 -13.91 22.64
CA ARG A 41 0.76 -14.46 23.95
C ARG A 41 1.03 -13.36 25.00
N VAL A 42 0.20 -12.34 25.03
CA VAL A 42 0.26 -11.24 25.99
C VAL A 42 -1.07 -11.06 26.69
N ALA A 43 -1.07 -10.38 27.84
CA ALA A 43 -2.32 -9.98 28.49
C ALA A 43 -3.06 -8.91 27.66
N LYS A 44 -4.40 -8.89 27.66
CA LYS A 44 -5.23 -7.88 27.02
C LYS A 44 -4.82 -6.45 27.40
N GLY A 45 -4.52 -6.21 28.68
CA GLY A 45 -4.01 -4.91 29.16
C GLY A 45 -2.70 -4.48 28.53
N ALA A 46 -1.83 -5.42 28.13
CA ALA A 46 -0.60 -5.09 27.40
C ALA A 46 -0.90 -4.57 25.99
N VAL A 47 -1.93 -5.08 25.31
CA VAL A 47 -2.34 -4.55 24.01
C VAL A 47 -2.83 -3.12 24.16
N TYR A 48 -3.70 -2.83 25.13
CA TYR A 48 -4.19 -1.47 25.38
C TYR A 48 -3.12 -0.50 25.87
N HIS A 49 -2.06 -1.00 26.50
CA HIS A 49 -0.91 -0.17 26.87
C HIS A 49 -0.14 0.33 25.61
N HIS A 50 -0.12 -0.44 24.53
CA HIS A 50 0.54 -0.08 23.28
C HIS A 50 -0.39 0.64 22.29
N PHE A 51 -1.65 0.27 22.25
CA PHE A 51 -2.64 0.77 21.29
C PHE A 51 -3.93 1.09 22.03
N ALA A 52 -4.29 2.37 22.10
CA ALA A 52 -5.43 2.84 22.93
C ALA A 52 -6.77 2.24 22.48
N THR A 53 -6.92 1.95 21.19
CA THR A 53 -8.13 1.36 20.61
C THR A 53 -7.79 0.27 19.61
N ARG A 54 -8.77 -0.51 19.18
CA ARG A 54 -8.63 -1.52 18.14
C ARG A 54 -8.35 -0.85 16.78
N GLU A 55 -8.95 0.29 16.54
CA GLU A 55 -8.74 1.13 15.35
C GLU A 55 -7.30 1.68 15.30
N ALA A 56 -6.75 2.12 16.44
CA ALA A 56 -5.35 2.55 16.54
C ALA A 56 -4.37 1.40 16.26
N LEU A 57 -4.69 0.18 16.71
CA LEU A 57 -3.93 -1.02 16.37
C LEU A 57 -4.02 -1.32 14.87
N PHE A 58 -5.23 -1.22 14.28
CA PHE A 58 -5.44 -1.43 12.86
C PHE A 58 -4.67 -0.40 12.02
N GLU A 59 -4.70 0.88 12.39
CA GLU A 59 -3.95 1.93 11.72
C GLU A 59 -2.44 1.63 11.70
N ALA A 60 -1.88 1.19 12.81
CA ALA A 60 -0.48 0.81 12.88
C ALA A 60 -0.14 -0.41 11.99
N VAL A 61 -1.06 -1.38 11.90
CA VAL A 61 -0.93 -2.52 10.97
C VAL A 61 -1.03 -2.06 9.53
N PHE A 62 -1.98 -1.19 9.22
CA PHE A 62 -2.16 -0.62 7.88
C PHE A 62 -0.90 0.13 7.42
N ASP A 63 -0.33 0.99 8.28
CA ASP A 63 0.90 1.73 8.00
C ASP A 63 2.08 0.78 7.73
N GLN A 64 2.22 -0.27 8.55
CA GLN A 64 3.25 -1.30 8.36
C GLN A 64 3.07 -2.06 7.03
N VAL A 65 1.85 -2.48 6.69
CA VAL A 65 1.55 -3.20 5.44
C VAL A 65 1.81 -2.30 4.23
N SER A 66 1.42 -1.02 4.31
CA SER A 66 1.70 -0.02 3.27
C SER A 66 3.20 0.18 3.07
N GLN A 67 4.00 0.19 4.14
CA GLN A 67 5.47 0.28 4.05
C GLN A 67 6.07 -0.97 3.38
N GLU A 68 5.61 -2.16 3.73
CA GLU A 68 6.05 -3.41 3.12
C GLU A 68 5.69 -3.47 1.63
N LEU A 69 4.47 -3.06 1.29
CA LEU A 69 3.98 -2.96 -0.08
C LEU A 69 4.83 -1.98 -0.90
N LEU A 70 5.19 -0.83 -0.31
CA LEU A 70 6.07 0.14 -0.93
C LEU A 70 7.44 -0.45 -1.26
N VAL A 71 8.02 -1.27 -0.39
CA VAL A 71 9.30 -1.95 -0.64
C VAL A 71 9.20 -2.91 -1.84
N GLU A 72 8.07 -3.63 -1.99
CA GLU A 72 7.83 -4.50 -3.16
C GLU A 72 7.71 -3.69 -4.45
N VAL A 73 6.96 -2.59 -4.42
CA VAL A 73 6.78 -1.65 -5.54
C VAL A 73 8.11 -1.03 -5.98
N ASP A 74 8.87 -0.49 -5.02
CA ASP A 74 10.17 0.13 -5.30
C ASP A 74 11.18 -0.88 -5.85
N ARG A 75 11.15 -2.13 -5.38
CA ARG A 75 12.03 -3.20 -5.90
C ARG A 75 11.69 -3.51 -7.36
N ALA A 76 10.41 -3.62 -7.68
CA ALA A 76 9.96 -3.88 -9.04
C ALA A 76 10.31 -2.70 -9.98
N ALA A 77 10.10 -1.47 -9.54
CA ALA A 77 10.40 -0.27 -10.33
C ALA A 77 11.90 -0.12 -10.63
N ARG A 78 12.80 -0.49 -9.69
CA ARG A 78 14.25 -0.38 -9.87
C ARG A 78 14.84 -1.29 -10.95
N SER A 79 14.11 -2.31 -11.39
CA SER A 79 14.56 -3.20 -12.47
C SER A 79 14.51 -2.53 -13.84
N GLU A 80 13.79 -1.41 -13.96
CA GLU A 80 13.53 -0.74 -15.22
C GLU A 80 14.49 0.45 -15.45
N LYS A 81 14.86 0.66 -16.73
CA LYS A 81 15.83 1.70 -17.11
C LYS A 81 15.20 3.07 -17.25
N ASP A 82 13.97 3.15 -17.76
CA ASP A 82 13.27 4.41 -17.94
C ASP A 82 12.15 4.62 -16.91
N ALA A 83 11.85 5.89 -16.67
CA ALA A 83 10.92 6.28 -15.61
C ALA A 83 9.48 5.80 -15.86
N LEU A 84 9.02 5.72 -17.12
CA LEU A 84 7.68 5.27 -17.45
C LEU A 84 7.55 3.75 -17.28
N ALA A 85 8.55 2.99 -17.75
CA ALA A 85 8.61 1.55 -17.51
C ALA A 85 8.67 1.23 -16.00
N ALA A 86 9.45 2.01 -15.23
CA ALA A 86 9.49 1.89 -13.77
C ALA A 86 8.13 2.15 -13.11
N MET A 87 7.39 3.17 -13.55
CA MET A 87 6.02 3.44 -13.07
C MET A 87 5.07 2.28 -13.39
N ALA A 88 5.09 1.78 -14.62
CA ALA A 88 4.25 0.66 -15.02
C ALA A 88 4.57 -0.61 -14.24
N LYS A 89 5.85 -0.92 -14.06
CA LYS A 89 6.31 -2.10 -13.32
C LYS A 89 5.96 -2.01 -11.83
N GLY A 90 6.13 -0.82 -11.23
CA GLY A 90 5.71 -0.54 -9.86
C GLY A 90 4.20 -0.71 -9.68
N THR A 91 3.39 -0.18 -10.61
CA THR A 91 1.93 -0.34 -10.58
C THR A 91 1.51 -1.80 -10.75
N GLN A 92 2.16 -2.55 -11.63
CA GLN A 92 1.93 -4.00 -11.77
C GLN A 92 2.22 -4.75 -10.46
N ALA A 93 3.33 -4.42 -9.79
CA ALA A 93 3.69 -5.02 -8.50
C ALA A 93 2.68 -4.64 -7.40
N TYR A 94 2.20 -3.39 -7.39
CA TYR A 94 1.15 -2.94 -6.48
C TYR A 94 -0.13 -3.76 -6.64
N PHE A 95 -0.65 -3.92 -7.87
CA PHE A 95 -1.84 -4.73 -8.12
C PHE A 95 -1.63 -6.19 -7.73
N ALA A 96 -0.47 -6.78 -8.09
CA ALA A 96 -0.15 -8.16 -7.73
C ALA A 96 -0.07 -8.38 -6.22
N ALA A 97 0.45 -7.42 -5.47
CA ALA A 97 0.51 -7.50 -4.00
C ALA A 97 -0.86 -7.31 -3.36
N CYS A 98 -1.67 -6.38 -3.86
CA CYS A 98 -3.04 -6.14 -3.39
C CYS A 98 -4.00 -7.28 -3.76
N ALA A 99 -3.69 -8.05 -4.80
CA ALA A 99 -4.43 -9.27 -5.15
C ALA A 99 -4.21 -10.43 -4.16
N LYS A 100 -3.19 -10.36 -3.30
CA LYS A 100 -3.01 -11.32 -2.19
C LYS A 100 -4.07 -11.04 -1.13
N ASP A 101 -4.80 -12.07 -0.71
CA ASP A 101 -5.95 -11.93 0.19
C ASP A 101 -5.68 -11.06 1.43
N ALA A 102 -4.60 -11.32 2.15
CA ALA A 102 -4.27 -10.60 3.38
C ALA A 102 -3.94 -9.10 3.15
N THR A 103 -3.18 -8.78 2.09
CA THR A 103 -2.81 -7.39 1.77
C THR A 103 -4.03 -6.63 1.26
N GLY A 104 -4.77 -7.22 0.33
CA GLY A 104 -5.99 -6.62 -0.22
C GLY A 104 -7.05 -6.38 0.85
N GLN A 105 -7.23 -7.34 1.77
CA GLN A 105 -8.15 -7.20 2.90
C GLN A 105 -7.80 -5.98 3.76
N ILE A 106 -6.53 -5.82 4.16
CA ILE A 106 -6.11 -4.74 5.03
C ILE A 106 -6.10 -3.40 4.28
N VAL A 107 -5.52 -3.36 3.07
CA VAL A 107 -5.23 -2.07 2.40
C VAL A 107 -6.45 -1.53 1.67
N LEU A 108 -7.19 -2.39 0.97
CA LEU A 108 -8.25 -1.95 0.05
C LEU A 108 -9.65 -2.12 0.63
N HIS A 109 -9.88 -3.17 1.41
CA HIS A 109 -11.21 -3.48 1.95
C HIS A 109 -11.43 -2.82 3.32
N ASP A 110 -10.62 -3.17 4.32
CA ASP A 110 -10.80 -2.66 5.68
C ASP A 110 -10.24 -1.25 5.85
N GLY A 111 -9.16 -0.89 5.13
CA GLY A 111 -8.50 0.40 5.25
C GLY A 111 -9.47 1.59 5.14
N PRO A 112 -10.17 1.77 4.01
CA PRO A 112 -11.13 2.87 3.86
C PRO A 112 -12.31 2.79 4.83
N ALA A 113 -12.78 1.57 5.15
CA ALA A 113 -13.94 1.34 6.01
C ALA A 113 -13.66 1.65 7.48
N VAL A 114 -12.45 1.34 7.97
CA VAL A 114 -12.07 1.49 9.39
C VAL A 114 -11.49 2.87 9.68
N LEU A 115 -10.60 3.35 8.81
CA LEU A 115 -9.91 4.63 9.01
C LEU A 115 -10.73 5.83 8.54
N GLY A 116 -11.70 5.59 7.65
CA GLY A 116 -12.37 6.63 6.89
C GLY A 116 -11.49 7.14 5.73
N TRP A 117 -12.15 7.70 4.71
CA TRP A 117 -11.52 8.08 3.45
C TRP A 117 -10.33 9.05 3.62
N GLU A 118 -10.48 10.08 4.47
CA GLU A 118 -9.45 11.11 4.66
C GLU A 118 -8.17 10.52 5.27
N ARG A 119 -8.31 9.76 6.37
CA ARG A 119 -7.16 9.18 7.07
C ARG A 119 -6.46 8.11 6.24
N TRP A 120 -7.26 7.22 5.60
CA TRP A 120 -6.74 6.24 4.68
C TRP A 120 -5.91 6.90 3.57
N ARG A 121 -6.45 7.94 2.94
CA ARG A 121 -5.77 8.66 1.86
C ARG A 121 -4.53 9.42 2.32
N GLU A 122 -4.54 9.96 3.53
CA GLU A 122 -3.37 10.60 4.12
C GLU A 122 -2.20 9.60 4.24
N ILE A 123 -2.46 8.40 4.76
CA ILE A 123 -1.44 7.37 4.92
C ILE A 123 -0.99 6.84 3.55
N ASP A 124 -1.92 6.58 2.63
CA ASP A 124 -1.61 6.17 1.26
C ASP A 124 -0.71 7.19 0.55
N ASN A 125 -1.05 8.47 0.62
CA ASN A 125 -0.22 9.54 0.06
C ASN A 125 1.17 9.64 0.72
N ARG A 126 1.30 9.38 2.00
CA ARG A 126 2.58 9.37 2.71
C ARG A 126 3.53 8.33 2.12
N HIS A 127 3.01 7.14 1.78
CA HIS A 127 3.80 6.05 1.22
C HIS A 127 3.98 6.16 -0.29
N PHE A 128 2.92 6.46 -1.04
CA PHE A 128 2.90 6.36 -2.50
C PHE A 128 2.84 7.70 -3.23
N GLY A 129 2.31 8.77 -2.62
CA GLY A 129 2.00 10.03 -3.28
C GLY A 129 3.18 10.74 -3.97
N GLY A 130 4.40 10.57 -3.45
CA GLY A 130 5.60 11.17 -4.03
C GLY A 130 6.19 10.43 -5.25
N ARG A 131 5.76 9.19 -5.54
CA ARG A 131 6.39 8.35 -6.58
C ARG A 131 6.09 8.85 -7.98
N PHE A 132 4.85 9.15 -8.26
CA PHE A 132 4.42 9.62 -9.58
C PHE A 132 5.02 10.96 -9.95
N PRO A 133 4.99 12.02 -9.10
CA PRO A 133 5.64 13.29 -9.39
C PRO A 133 7.13 13.14 -9.71
N VAL A 134 7.87 12.36 -8.93
CA VAL A 134 9.31 12.12 -9.11
C VAL A 134 9.59 11.41 -10.44
N ALA A 135 8.84 10.36 -10.76
CA ALA A 135 9.01 9.61 -11.99
C ALA A 135 8.63 10.44 -13.22
N LEU A 136 7.56 11.23 -13.17
CA LEU A 136 7.14 12.11 -14.25
C LEU A 136 8.15 13.22 -14.49
N LYS A 137 8.69 13.83 -13.40
CA LYS A 137 9.75 14.81 -13.53
C LYS A 137 10.95 14.22 -14.27
N ARG A 138 11.40 13.03 -13.87
CA ARG A 138 12.50 12.33 -14.53
C ARG A 138 12.18 12.04 -16.00
N ALA A 139 10.98 11.54 -16.31
CA ALA A 139 10.56 11.27 -17.68
C ALA A 139 10.58 12.52 -18.57
N MET A 140 10.23 13.69 -18.02
CA MET A 140 10.32 14.99 -18.71
C MET A 140 11.76 15.45 -18.88
N ASP A 141 12.60 15.29 -17.87
CA ASP A 141 14.01 15.68 -17.91
C ASP A 141 14.81 14.79 -18.88
N ASP A 142 14.47 13.51 -18.97
CA ASP A 142 15.04 12.53 -19.92
C ASP A 142 14.45 12.68 -21.35
N GLY A 143 13.49 13.60 -21.58
CA GLY A 143 12.85 13.82 -22.88
C GLY A 143 11.91 12.70 -23.33
N LEU A 144 11.51 11.80 -22.43
CA LEU A 144 10.59 10.70 -22.74
C LEU A 144 9.17 11.17 -22.98
N ILE A 145 8.76 12.24 -22.30
CA ILE A 145 7.43 12.88 -22.42
C ILE A 145 7.59 14.39 -22.57
N ALA A 146 6.60 15.04 -23.19
CA ALA A 146 6.56 16.49 -23.30
C ALA A 146 6.45 17.15 -21.91
N ARG A 147 7.07 18.32 -21.74
CA ARG A 147 6.95 19.12 -20.50
C ARG A 147 5.51 19.58 -20.31
N GLN A 148 4.97 19.32 -19.14
CA GLN A 148 3.61 19.67 -18.75
C GLN A 148 3.51 19.77 -17.23
N PRO A 149 2.39 20.28 -16.64
CA PRO A 149 2.20 20.35 -15.20
C PRO A 149 2.25 18.95 -14.56
N ILE A 150 3.21 18.74 -13.66
CA ILE A 150 3.48 17.44 -13.03
C ILE A 150 2.35 17.04 -12.09
N GLU A 151 1.92 17.93 -11.20
CA GLU A 151 0.93 17.62 -10.15
C GLU A 151 -0.44 17.16 -10.71
N PRO A 152 -1.05 17.83 -11.71
CA PRO A 152 -2.28 17.35 -12.31
C PRO A 152 -2.13 15.97 -12.94
N LEU A 153 -1.06 15.75 -13.71
CA LEU A 153 -0.82 14.46 -14.35
C LEU A 153 -0.57 13.34 -13.32
N ALA A 154 0.25 13.61 -12.31
CA ALA A 154 0.52 12.66 -11.24
C ALA A 154 -0.77 12.27 -10.49
N ARG A 155 -1.64 13.25 -10.20
CA ARG A 155 -2.91 13.03 -9.52
C ARG A 155 -3.88 12.19 -10.35
N LEU A 156 -3.95 12.44 -11.65
CA LEU A 156 -4.79 11.64 -12.55
C LEU A 156 -4.31 10.20 -12.63
N LEU A 157 -3.01 9.97 -12.79
CA LEU A 157 -2.44 8.63 -12.85
C LEU A 157 -2.59 7.87 -11.53
N LEU A 158 -2.29 8.52 -10.40
CA LEU A 158 -2.48 7.92 -9.07
C LEU A 158 -3.96 7.63 -8.80
N GLY A 159 -4.85 8.55 -9.19
CA GLY A 159 -6.30 8.35 -9.08
C GLY A 159 -6.78 7.14 -9.87
N ALA A 160 -6.29 6.94 -11.10
CA ALA A 160 -6.63 5.77 -11.90
C ALA A 160 -6.17 4.46 -11.24
N VAL A 161 -4.95 4.42 -10.68
CA VAL A 161 -4.44 3.23 -9.96
C VAL A 161 -5.26 2.96 -8.69
N THR A 162 -5.56 3.99 -7.92
CA THR A 162 -6.35 3.89 -6.68
C THR A 162 -7.77 3.40 -6.97
N GLU A 163 -8.44 3.97 -7.99
CA GLU A 163 -9.79 3.58 -8.38
C GLU A 163 -9.85 2.10 -8.77
N VAL A 164 -8.94 1.66 -9.63
CA VAL A 164 -8.84 0.24 -10.01
C VAL A 164 -8.62 -0.66 -8.80
N ALA A 165 -7.71 -0.29 -7.91
CA ALA A 165 -7.40 -1.08 -6.73
C ALA A 165 -8.62 -1.25 -5.81
N ILE A 166 -9.38 -0.17 -5.57
CA ILE A 166 -10.58 -0.20 -4.71
C ILE A 166 -11.73 -0.92 -5.39
N ALA A 167 -12.02 -0.57 -6.65
CA ALA A 167 -13.14 -1.13 -7.40
C ALA A 167 -12.99 -2.64 -7.67
N CYS A 168 -11.73 -3.12 -7.80
CA CYS A 168 -11.42 -4.52 -8.11
C CYS A 168 -10.81 -5.26 -6.92
N SER A 169 -11.03 -4.81 -5.68
CA SER A 169 -10.50 -5.47 -4.49
C SER A 169 -10.92 -6.95 -4.39
N GLY A 170 -10.03 -7.81 -3.88
CA GLY A 170 -10.29 -9.23 -3.73
C GLY A 170 -10.14 -10.05 -5.01
N ARG A 171 -11.08 -10.98 -5.27
CA ARG A 171 -11.00 -11.94 -6.38
C ARG A 171 -10.95 -11.32 -7.77
N ASP A 172 -11.52 -10.14 -7.93
CA ASP A 172 -11.57 -9.46 -9.23
C ASP A 172 -10.20 -8.86 -9.57
N LEU A 173 -9.47 -8.32 -8.59
CA LEU A 173 -8.11 -7.84 -8.79
C LEU A 173 -7.14 -8.98 -9.13
N HIS A 174 -7.32 -10.16 -8.54
CA HIS A 174 -6.54 -11.34 -8.89
C HIS A 174 -6.72 -11.75 -10.36
N LYS A 175 -7.95 -11.67 -10.88
CA LYS A 175 -8.26 -12.02 -12.28
C LYS A 175 -7.91 -10.92 -13.27
N ALA A 176 -8.27 -9.68 -12.95
CA ALA A 176 -8.19 -8.52 -13.86
C ALA A 176 -6.94 -7.66 -13.68
N GLY A 177 -6.20 -7.80 -12.58
CA GLY A 177 -5.05 -6.96 -12.26
C GLY A 177 -3.98 -6.91 -13.34
N HIS A 178 -3.78 -8.01 -14.06
CA HIS A 178 -2.87 -8.04 -15.21
C HIS A 178 -3.38 -7.18 -16.39
N ASP A 179 -4.68 -7.19 -16.65
CA ASP A 179 -5.27 -6.41 -17.74
C ASP A 179 -5.26 -4.92 -17.42
N TYR A 180 -5.53 -4.55 -16.17
CA TYR A 180 -5.38 -3.16 -15.71
C TYR A 180 -3.93 -2.69 -15.74
N ALA A 181 -2.97 -3.52 -15.36
CA ALA A 181 -1.56 -3.19 -15.46
C ALA A 181 -1.14 -2.95 -16.94
N ARG A 182 -1.63 -3.78 -17.87
CA ARG A 182 -1.40 -3.57 -19.32
C ARG A 182 -2.06 -2.29 -19.83
N ALA A 183 -3.30 -2.01 -19.42
CA ALA A 183 -3.98 -0.78 -19.81
C ALA A 183 -3.25 0.46 -19.26
N PHE A 184 -2.76 0.42 -18.03
CA PHE A 184 -1.97 1.48 -17.44
C PHE A 184 -0.63 1.67 -18.16
N GLN A 185 0.05 0.58 -18.53
CA GLN A 185 1.25 0.63 -19.36
C GLN A 185 0.97 1.32 -20.70
N ALA A 186 -0.10 0.93 -21.41
CA ALA A 186 -0.48 1.53 -22.69
C ALA A 186 -0.77 3.04 -22.55
N LEU A 187 -1.40 3.46 -21.44
CA LEU A 187 -1.66 4.86 -21.12
C LEU A 187 -0.34 5.64 -20.92
N LEU A 188 0.63 5.07 -20.22
CA LEU A 188 1.95 5.68 -20.08
C LEU A 188 2.71 5.73 -21.40
N ASP A 189 2.63 4.70 -22.23
CA ASP A 189 3.27 4.67 -23.54
C ASP A 189 2.67 5.71 -24.50
N ALA A 190 1.37 6.01 -24.38
CA ALA A 190 0.72 7.08 -25.15
C ALA A 190 1.22 8.50 -24.77
N LEU A 191 1.83 8.68 -23.61
CA LEU A 191 2.45 9.95 -23.21
C LEU A 191 3.83 10.15 -23.85
N ARG A 192 4.45 9.10 -24.41
CA ARG A 192 5.81 9.18 -24.99
C ARG A 192 5.85 10.11 -26.20
N VAL A 193 6.88 10.91 -26.25
CA VAL A 193 7.19 11.69 -27.46
C VAL A 193 7.48 10.72 -28.60
N LYS A 194 6.75 10.85 -29.72
CA LYS A 194 7.07 10.10 -30.95
C LYS A 194 8.44 10.51 -31.43
N GLN A 195 9.37 9.57 -31.47
CA GLN A 195 10.64 9.81 -32.17
C GLN A 195 10.32 9.93 -33.67
N SER A 196 10.63 11.10 -34.22
CA SER A 196 10.50 11.37 -35.65
C SER A 196 11.67 10.71 -36.40
#